data_1e57242a2a0f10be3bd7dbbc07edaf3d
#
_entry.id   1e57242a2a0f10be3bd7dbbc07edaf3d
#
_cell.length_a   1.000
_cell.length_b   1.000
_cell.length_c   1.000
_cell.angle_alpha   90.00
_cell.angle_beta   90.00
_cell.angle_gamma   90.00
#
_symmetry.space_group_name_H-M   'P 1'
#
loop_
_entity.id
_entity.type
_entity.pdbx_description
1 polymer ?
#
loop_
_entity_poly.entity_id
_entity_poly.type
_entity_poly.pdbx_seq_one_letter_code
_entity_poly.pdbx_strand_id
1 'polypeptide(L)'
;MRKVYTLLILFLLSGYSLFSQASGQSLPVTAFVQGAKAFSSGEWTSSIFLLRKAVSYPENFNPDTWYMLITAEMYAGEYKSAFNDCEQFIQNFYDSPYISYILYHKGRALFYLGEYEKAILVLSDYCHQYPEHEMYAAALFWIAESFYASYNYVESKSLYERILNEFPDDPKASAAQYRIETINQRSREEKLLYLLRETGEEYLSAKEAYERQLKLYSSETAEEIRKKLINLQERNKQLESKLSEYEQQLQSQNQEKLNMQKKYESVIKNLENDVKSIKENQNAEFIRQLKEKASQTQQLLDKKTQAE
;
A
#
# COMPACT_ATOMS: atom_id res chain seq x y z
N MET A 1 -43.31 -56.52 -2.25
CA MET A 1 -41.98 -55.87 -2.10
C MET A 1 -41.17 -55.77 -3.41
N ARG A 2 -41.28 -56.62 -4.39
CA ARG A 2 -40.54 -56.54 -5.68
C ARG A 2 -40.94 -55.36 -6.58
N LYS A 3 -42.17 -54.87 -6.55
CA LYS A 3 -42.66 -53.75 -7.39
C LYS A 3 -42.23 -52.36 -6.87
N VAL A 4 -41.85 -52.21 -5.62
CA VAL A 4 -41.41 -50.91 -5.02
C VAL A 4 -39.95 -50.65 -5.45
N TYR A 5 -39.11 -51.67 -5.53
CA TYR A 5 -37.70 -51.53 -5.94
C TYR A 5 -37.54 -51.18 -7.41
N THR A 6 -38.42 -51.70 -8.28
CA THR A 6 -38.40 -51.32 -9.72
C THR A 6 -38.80 -49.88 -9.98
N LEU A 7 -39.68 -49.30 -9.20
CA LEU A 7 -40.05 -47.86 -9.30
C LEU A 7 -38.95 -46.93 -8.74
N LEU A 8 -38.24 -47.38 -7.70
CA LEU A 8 -37.12 -46.58 -7.11
C LEU A 8 -35.90 -46.56 -8.05
N ILE A 9 -35.61 -47.66 -8.76
CA ILE A 9 -34.51 -47.75 -9.74
C ILE A 9 -34.85 -46.94 -11.00
N LEU A 10 -36.10 -46.88 -11.43
CA LEU A 10 -36.53 -46.03 -12.56
C LEU A 10 -36.48 -44.54 -12.22
N PHE A 11 -36.72 -44.15 -10.95
CA PHE A 11 -36.60 -42.77 -10.49
C PHE A 11 -35.14 -42.32 -10.35
N LEU A 12 -34.24 -43.21 -9.96
CA LEU A 12 -32.80 -42.96 -9.91
C LEU A 12 -32.17 -42.84 -11.32
N LEU A 13 -32.66 -43.59 -12.29
CA LEU A 13 -32.17 -43.51 -13.68
C LEU A 13 -32.71 -42.29 -14.43
N SER A 14 -33.93 -41.81 -14.09
CA SER A 14 -34.45 -40.56 -14.68
C SER A 14 -33.85 -39.29 -14.07
N GLY A 15 -33.34 -39.35 -12.83
CA GLY A 15 -32.62 -38.26 -12.20
C GLY A 15 -31.22 -38.00 -12.79
N TYR A 16 -30.59 -39.04 -13.33
CA TYR A 16 -29.27 -38.92 -13.98
C TYR A 16 -29.31 -38.31 -15.37
N SER A 17 -30.45 -38.35 -16.07
CA SER A 17 -30.59 -37.76 -17.41
C SER A 17 -30.93 -36.26 -17.43
N LEU A 18 -31.31 -35.69 -16.30
CA LEU A 18 -31.60 -34.25 -16.18
C LEU A 18 -30.39 -33.40 -15.76
N PHE A 19 -29.27 -34.04 -15.38
CA PHE A 19 -28.03 -33.31 -14.99
C PHE A 19 -27.03 -33.21 -16.15
N SER A 20 -27.35 -33.75 -17.34
CA SER A 20 -26.46 -33.77 -18.51
C SER A 20 -26.74 -32.69 -19.56
N GLN A 21 -27.54 -31.69 -19.26
CA GLN A 21 -27.75 -30.53 -20.15
C GLN A 21 -27.36 -29.17 -19.53
N ALA A 22 -26.34 -29.19 -18.66
CA ALA A 22 -25.66 -27.96 -18.28
C ALA A 22 -24.50 -27.73 -19.25
N SER A 23 -24.75 -26.90 -20.24
CA SER A 23 -23.78 -26.15 -21.07
C SER A 23 -22.42 -26.83 -21.31
N GLY A 24 -22.21 -27.32 -22.53
CA GLY A 24 -20.95 -27.87 -23.05
C GLY A 24 -19.79 -26.85 -23.16
N GLN A 25 -19.59 -26.06 -22.16
CA GLN A 25 -18.35 -25.29 -22.01
C GLN A 25 -17.29 -26.21 -21.43
N SER A 26 -16.14 -26.33 -22.10
CA SER A 26 -15.02 -27.07 -21.57
C SER A 26 -14.60 -26.50 -20.20
N LEU A 27 -14.18 -27.38 -19.27
CA LEU A 27 -13.72 -26.98 -17.92
C LEU A 27 -12.74 -25.79 -17.93
N PRO A 28 -11.78 -25.71 -18.88
CA PRO A 28 -10.88 -24.56 -19.02
C PRO A 28 -11.61 -23.23 -19.25
N VAL A 29 -12.54 -23.20 -20.19
CA VAL A 29 -13.32 -22.00 -20.54
C VAL A 29 -14.18 -21.55 -19.35
N THR A 30 -14.80 -22.48 -18.66
CA THR A 30 -15.64 -22.20 -17.49
C THR A 30 -14.80 -21.59 -16.35
N ALA A 31 -13.61 -22.14 -16.07
CA ALA A 31 -12.73 -21.64 -15.01
C ALA A 31 -12.25 -20.21 -15.32
N PHE A 32 -11.85 -19.92 -16.54
CA PHE A 32 -11.44 -18.60 -16.98
C PHE A 32 -12.59 -17.58 -16.88
N VAL A 33 -13.75 -17.88 -17.47
CA VAL A 33 -14.89 -16.97 -17.48
C VAL A 33 -15.39 -16.65 -16.08
N GLN A 34 -15.47 -17.65 -15.20
CA GLN A 34 -15.85 -17.44 -13.80
C GLN A 34 -14.78 -16.65 -13.02
N GLY A 35 -13.50 -16.94 -13.26
CA GLY A 35 -12.38 -16.23 -12.67
C GLY A 35 -12.34 -14.75 -13.08
N ALA A 36 -12.54 -14.46 -14.36
CA ALA A 36 -12.62 -13.10 -14.87
C ALA A 36 -13.87 -12.36 -14.36
N LYS A 37 -14.99 -13.06 -14.20
CA LYS A 37 -16.19 -12.49 -13.58
C LYS A 37 -15.93 -12.14 -12.11
N ALA A 38 -15.35 -13.05 -11.33
CA ALA A 38 -14.99 -12.80 -9.93
C ALA A 38 -13.99 -11.63 -9.81
N PHE A 39 -13.00 -11.55 -10.72
CA PHE A 39 -12.06 -10.44 -10.83
C PHE A 39 -12.80 -9.11 -11.01
N SER A 40 -13.73 -9.06 -11.95
CA SER A 40 -14.51 -7.86 -12.23
C SER A 40 -15.46 -7.43 -11.11
N SER A 41 -15.83 -8.37 -10.25
CA SER A 41 -16.67 -8.12 -9.06
C SER A 41 -15.84 -7.77 -7.82
N GLY A 42 -14.49 -7.80 -7.91
CA GLY A 42 -13.59 -7.58 -6.78
C GLY A 42 -13.55 -8.75 -5.77
N GLU A 43 -14.05 -9.91 -6.17
CA GLU A 43 -14.02 -11.13 -5.37
C GLU A 43 -12.64 -11.81 -5.50
N TRP A 44 -11.62 -11.16 -4.93
CA TRP A 44 -10.22 -11.49 -5.19
C TRP A 44 -9.87 -12.94 -4.88
N THR A 45 -10.29 -13.47 -3.74
CA THR A 45 -10.00 -14.86 -3.35
C THR A 45 -10.65 -15.87 -4.31
N SER A 46 -11.89 -15.65 -4.69
CA SER A 46 -12.59 -16.49 -5.70
C SER A 46 -11.90 -16.39 -7.05
N SER A 47 -11.50 -15.18 -7.45
CA SER A 47 -10.79 -14.91 -8.68
C SER A 47 -9.46 -15.65 -8.73
N ILE A 48 -8.65 -15.57 -7.69
CA ILE A 48 -7.35 -16.25 -7.58
C ILE A 48 -7.54 -17.77 -7.76
N PHE A 49 -8.47 -18.35 -7.00
CA PHE A 49 -8.72 -19.79 -7.08
C PHE A 49 -9.09 -20.25 -8.51
N LEU A 50 -10.00 -19.52 -9.16
CA LEU A 50 -10.50 -19.86 -10.49
C LEU A 50 -9.47 -19.57 -11.58
N LEU A 51 -8.76 -18.44 -11.52
CA LEU A 51 -7.72 -18.10 -12.49
C LEU A 51 -6.49 -19.00 -12.36
N ARG A 52 -6.09 -19.36 -11.14
CA ARG A 52 -5.02 -20.33 -10.91
C ARG A 52 -5.37 -21.71 -11.49
N LYS A 53 -6.63 -22.11 -11.38
CA LYS A 53 -7.13 -23.30 -12.08
C LYS A 53 -7.13 -23.09 -13.60
N ALA A 54 -7.51 -21.91 -14.08
CA ALA A 54 -7.53 -21.61 -15.51
C ALA A 54 -6.13 -21.69 -16.14
N VAL A 55 -5.10 -21.07 -15.54
CA VAL A 55 -3.73 -21.09 -16.07
C VAL A 55 -3.09 -22.49 -16.09
N SER A 56 -3.65 -23.46 -15.36
CA SER A 56 -3.19 -24.85 -15.44
C SER A 56 -3.58 -25.56 -16.74
N TYR A 57 -4.46 -24.97 -17.53
CA TYR A 57 -4.87 -25.50 -18.84
C TYR A 57 -4.11 -24.73 -19.94
N PRO A 58 -3.53 -25.44 -20.94
CA PRO A 58 -2.75 -24.81 -22.01
C PRO A 58 -3.51 -23.72 -22.77
N GLU A 59 -4.82 -23.84 -22.93
CA GLU A 59 -5.66 -22.89 -23.65
C GLU A 59 -5.76 -21.53 -22.94
N ASN A 60 -5.59 -21.53 -21.62
CA ASN A 60 -5.65 -20.32 -20.78
C ASN A 60 -4.27 -19.89 -20.25
N PHE A 61 -3.20 -20.58 -20.66
CA PHE A 61 -1.83 -20.19 -20.36
C PHE A 61 -1.41 -19.04 -21.29
N ASN A 62 -1.92 -17.84 -20.99
CA ASN A 62 -1.75 -16.64 -21.81
C ASN A 62 -1.57 -15.39 -20.91
N PRO A 63 -1.02 -14.29 -21.46
CA PRO A 63 -0.75 -13.09 -20.68
C PRO A 63 -1.97 -12.47 -19.99
N ASP A 64 -3.14 -12.49 -20.62
CA ASP A 64 -4.36 -11.90 -20.07
C ASP A 64 -4.76 -12.60 -18.75
N THR A 65 -4.74 -13.93 -18.74
CA THR A 65 -5.10 -14.74 -17.57
C THR A 65 -4.11 -14.54 -16.43
N TRP A 66 -2.84 -14.53 -16.73
CA TRP A 66 -1.77 -14.32 -15.76
C TRP A 66 -1.79 -12.89 -15.19
N TYR A 67 -2.03 -11.88 -16.03
CA TYR A 67 -2.16 -10.51 -15.57
C TYR A 67 -3.31 -10.34 -14.57
N MET A 68 -4.49 -10.92 -14.85
CA MET A 68 -5.62 -10.91 -13.94
C MET A 68 -5.31 -11.65 -12.63
N LEU A 69 -4.64 -12.80 -12.70
CA LEU A 69 -4.25 -13.58 -11.53
C LEU A 69 -3.33 -12.76 -10.60
N ILE A 70 -2.22 -12.27 -11.15
CA ILE A 70 -1.24 -11.44 -10.41
C ILE A 70 -1.92 -10.21 -9.79
N THR A 71 -2.77 -9.55 -10.56
CA THR A 71 -3.49 -8.37 -10.09
C THR A 71 -4.43 -8.71 -8.93
N ALA A 72 -5.17 -9.82 -9.03
CA ALA A 72 -6.05 -10.30 -7.97
C ALA A 72 -5.26 -10.63 -6.69
N GLU A 73 -4.11 -11.28 -6.81
CA GLU A 73 -3.22 -11.59 -5.69
C GLU A 73 -2.70 -10.32 -5.00
N MET A 74 -2.32 -9.31 -5.78
CA MET A 74 -1.90 -8.02 -5.24
C MET A 74 -3.02 -7.32 -4.47
N TYR A 75 -4.27 -7.46 -4.90
CA TYR A 75 -5.44 -6.90 -4.18
C TYR A 75 -5.87 -7.74 -2.99
N ALA A 76 -5.66 -9.05 -3.04
CA ALA A 76 -5.94 -9.95 -1.92
C ALA A 76 -4.87 -9.87 -0.81
N GLY A 77 -3.71 -9.25 -1.08
CA GLY A 77 -2.58 -9.21 -0.15
C GLY A 77 -1.71 -10.47 -0.19
N GLU A 78 -1.88 -11.33 -1.21
CA GLU A 78 -1.07 -12.53 -1.42
C GLU A 78 0.27 -12.20 -2.10
N TYR A 79 1.03 -11.28 -1.52
CA TYR A 79 2.22 -10.67 -2.13
C TYR A 79 3.31 -11.67 -2.50
N LYS A 80 3.45 -12.76 -1.73
CA LYS A 80 4.44 -13.81 -2.05
C LYS A 80 4.06 -14.58 -3.30
N SER A 81 2.78 -14.92 -3.46
CA SER A 81 2.26 -15.55 -4.66
C SER A 81 2.41 -14.62 -5.85
N ALA A 82 1.96 -13.37 -5.72
CA ALA A 82 2.08 -12.35 -6.74
C ALA A 82 3.53 -12.14 -7.22
N PHE A 83 4.49 -12.10 -6.29
CA PHE A 83 5.91 -12.01 -6.66
C PHE A 83 6.38 -13.21 -7.49
N ASN A 84 6.07 -14.43 -7.04
CA ASN A 84 6.47 -15.64 -7.76
C ASN A 84 5.81 -15.70 -9.15
N ASP A 85 4.55 -15.31 -9.25
CA ASP A 85 3.80 -15.34 -10.49
C ASP A 85 4.24 -14.20 -11.44
N CYS A 86 4.70 -13.04 -10.93
CA CYS A 86 5.41 -12.05 -11.73
C CYS A 86 6.68 -12.63 -12.37
N GLU A 87 7.48 -13.40 -11.62
CA GLU A 87 8.68 -14.07 -12.15
C GLU A 87 8.32 -15.05 -13.27
N GLN A 88 7.27 -15.86 -13.07
CA GLN A 88 6.77 -16.78 -14.08
C GLN A 88 6.27 -16.05 -15.33
N PHE A 89 5.56 -14.93 -15.14
CA PHE A 89 5.09 -14.11 -16.25
C PHE A 89 6.26 -13.55 -17.08
N ILE A 90 7.25 -12.99 -16.43
CA ILE A 90 8.42 -12.40 -17.10
C ILE A 90 9.18 -13.45 -17.91
N GLN A 91 9.31 -14.67 -17.38
CA GLN A 91 9.98 -15.77 -18.08
C GLN A 91 9.23 -16.24 -19.31
N ASN A 92 7.89 -16.26 -19.29
CA ASN A 92 7.08 -16.84 -20.35
C ASN A 92 6.50 -15.80 -21.35
N PHE A 93 6.38 -14.53 -20.93
CA PHE A 93 5.64 -13.51 -21.68
C PHE A 93 6.36 -12.16 -21.70
N TYR A 94 7.67 -12.16 -21.87
CA TYR A 94 8.48 -10.93 -21.83
C TYR A 94 8.04 -9.85 -22.85
N ASP A 95 7.59 -10.25 -24.03
CA ASP A 95 7.11 -9.35 -25.09
C ASP A 95 5.62 -8.95 -24.95
N SER A 96 4.98 -9.32 -23.82
CA SER A 96 3.58 -8.99 -23.59
C SER A 96 3.37 -7.50 -23.36
N PRO A 97 2.23 -6.93 -23.83
CA PRO A 97 1.86 -5.55 -23.50
C PRO A 97 1.66 -5.31 -22.00
N TYR A 98 1.52 -6.36 -21.18
CA TYR A 98 1.39 -6.24 -19.73
C TYR A 98 2.72 -6.22 -18.98
N ILE A 99 3.86 -6.37 -19.66
CA ILE A 99 5.17 -6.52 -18.99
C ILE A 99 5.48 -5.35 -18.05
N SER A 100 5.15 -4.12 -18.45
CA SER A 100 5.34 -2.92 -17.63
C SER A 100 4.51 -2.98 -16.34
N TYR A 101 3.26 -3.39 -16.41
CA TYR A 101 2.40 -3.57 -15.23
C TYR A 101 2.92 -4.68 -14.30
N ILE A 102 3.41 -5.76 -14.88
CA ILE A 102 3.96 -6.91 -14.11
C ILE A 102 5.24 -6.51 -13.37
N LEU A 103 6.14 -5.78 -14.01
CA LEU A 103 7.35 -5.26 -13.37
C LEU A 103 7.01 -4.30 -12.22
N TYR A 104 6.03 -3.43 -12.44
CA TYR A 104 5.49 -2.57 -11.38
C TYR A 104 4.89 -3.38 -10.21
N HIS A 105 4.07 -4.41 -10.49
CA HIS A 105 3.50 -5.29 -9.46
C HIS A 105 4.58 -6.08 -8.72
N LYS A 106 5.61 -6.57 -9.41
CA LYS A 106 6.77 -7.23 -8.80
C LYS A 106 7.45 -6.33 -7.76
N GLY A 107 7.73 -5.08 -8.12
CA GLY A 107 8.31 -4.11 -7.21
C GLY A 107 7.42 -3.81 -5.99
N ARG A 108 6.11 -3.64 -6.21
CA ARG A 108 5.15 -3.48 -5.12
C ARG A 108 5.05 -4.70 -4.20
N ALA A 109 5.06 -5.90 -4.77
CA ALA A 109 5.04 -7.13 -3.99
C ALA A 109 6.26 -7.22 -3.07
N LEU A 110 7.45 -6.89 -3.57
CA LEU A 110 8.68 -6.81 -2.78
C LEU A 110 8.58 -5.81 -1.62
N PHE A 111 7.98 -4.64 -1.87
CA PHE A 111 7.72 -3.66 -0.80
C PHE A 111 6.86 -4.25 0.32
N TYR A 112 5.73 -4.87 -0.02
CA TYR A 112 4.84 -5.48 0.98
C TYR A 112 5.43 -6.71 1.68
N LEU A 113 6.42 -7.36 1.06
CA LEU A 113 7.20 -8.44 1.67
C LEU A 113 8.31 -7.93 2.60
N GLY A 114 8.51 -6.61 2.70
CA GLY A 114 9.58 -6.01 3.50
C GLY A 114 10.95 -6.01 2.84
N GLU A 115 11.04 -6.44 1.57
CA GLU A 115 12.27 -6.52 0.78
C GLU A 115 12.55 -5.16 0.11
N TYR A 116 12.70 -4.10 0.93
CA TYR A 116 12.71 -2.72 0.46
C TYR A 116 13.83 -2.40 -0.54
N GLU A 117 15.05 -2.92 -0.31
CA GLU A 117 16.18 -2.70 -1.21
C GLU A 117 15.92 -3.29 -2.60
N LYS A 118 15.33 -4.51 -2.65
CA LYS A 118 14.97 -5.15 -3.91
C LYS A 118 13.80 -4.42 -4.59
N ALA A 119 12.85 -3.93 -3.81
CA ALA A 119 11.75 -3.12 -4.34
C ALA A 119 12.27 -1.84 -5.01
N ILE A 120 13.19 -1.12 -4.35
CA ILE A 120 13.85 0.07 -4.91
C ILE A 120 14.53 -0.27 -6.23
N LEU A 121 15.31 -1.35 -6.27
CA LEU A 121 16.04 -1.74 -7.47
C LEU A 121 15.07 -2.03 -8.63
N VAL A 122 14.10 -2.91 -8.43
CA VAL A 122 13.14 -3.31 -9.47
C VAL A 122 12.30 -2.14 -9.96
N LEU A 123 11.84 -1.27 -9.05
CA LEU A 123 11.04 -0.10 -9.43
C LEU A 123 11.88 1.00 -10.08
N SER A 124 13.16 1.14 -9.72
CA SER A 124 14.08 2.07 -10.39
C SER A 124 14.37 1.62 -11.81
N ASP A 125 14.63 0.33 -12.03
CA ASP A 125 14.78 -0.26 -13.35
C ASP A 125 13.50 -0.06 -14.20
N TYR A 126 12.34 -0.28 -13.58
CA TYR A 126 11.05 0.00 -14.21
C TYR A 126 10.92 1.47 -14.64
N CYS A 127 11.22 2.42 -13.78
CA CYS A 127 11.16 3.85 -14.10
C CYS A 127 12.14 4.24 -15.22
N HIS A 128 13.29 3.59 -15.27
CA HIS A 128 14.26 3.82 -16.34
C HIS A 128 13.76 3.27 -17.70
N GLN A 129 13.14 2.10 -17.70
CA GLN A 129 12.65 1.45 -18.93
C GLN A 129 11.33 2.05 -19.44
N TYR A 130 10.48 2.55 -18.56
CA TYR A 130 9.12 3.01 -18.89
C TYR A 130 8.83 4.42 -18.35
N PRO A 131 9.59 5.45 -18.75
CA PRO A 131 9.47 6.81 -18.18
C PRO A 131 8.12 7.48 -18.47
N GLU A 132 7.45 7.11 -19.56
CA GLU A 132 6.16 7.67 -19.99
C GLU A 132 4.94 6.79 -19.60
N HIS A 133 5.17 5.72 -18.83
CA HIS A 133 4.09 4.82 -18.49
C HIS A 133 3.20 5.41 -17.37
N GLU A 134 1.91 5.17 -17.44
CA GLU A 134 0.92 5.67 -16.46
C GLU A 134 1.20 5.29 -15.00
N MET A 135 1.92 4.19 -14.75
CA MET A 135 2.33 3.77 -13.41
C MET A 135 3.64 4.41 -12.93
N TYR A 136 4.25 5.32 -13.71
CA TYR A 136 5.55 5.90 -13.38
C TYR A 136 5.53 6.65 -12.04
N ALA A 137 4.57 7.57 -11.84
CA ALA A 137 4.42 8.30 -10.58
C ALA A 137 4.14 7.37 -9.41
N ALA A 138 3.32 6.33 -9.62
CA ALA A 138 3.04 5.31 -8.63
C ALA A 138 4.30 4.47 -8.31
N ALA A 139 5.16 4.20 -9.28
CA ALA A 139 6.43 3.51 -9.03
C ALA A 139 7.39 4.37 -8.20
N LEU A 140 7.53 5.67 -8.53
CA LEU A 140 8.28 6.62 -7.70
C LEU A 140 7.76 6.66 -6.26
N PHE A 141 6.44 6.62 -6.09
CA PHE A 141 5.82 6.57 -4.76
C PHE A 141 6.24 5.32 -3.97
N TRP A 142 6.25 4.14 -4.58
CA TRP A 142 6.66 2.91 -3.89
C TRP A 142 8.16 2.84 -3.62
N ILE A 143 9.00 3.47 -4.47
CA ILE A 143 10.42 3.68 -4.16
C ILE A 143 10.55 4.57 -2.92
N ALA A 144 9.83 5.68 -2.87
CA ALA A 144 9.82 6.60 -1.74
C ALA A 144 9.32 5.91 -0.44
N GLU A 145 8.25 5.12 -0.51
CA GLU A 145 7.75 4.31 0.61
C GLU A 145 8.80 3.28 1.09
N SER A 146 9.56 2.69 0.16
CA SER A 146 10.65 1.76 0.51
C SER A 146 11.77 2.47 1.26
N PHE A 147 12.19 3.66 0.81
CA PHE A 147 13.14 4.48 1.56
C PHE A 147 12.58 4.91 2.91
N TYR A 148 11.31 5.30 2.96
CA TYR A 148 10.65 5.68 4.21
C TYR A 148 10.64 4.52 5.22
N ALA A 149 10.28 3.32 4.79
CA ALA A 149 10.24 2.13 5.61
C ALA A 149 11.66 1.69 6.08
N SER A 150 12.69 2.04 5.32
CA SER A 150 14.10 1.83 5.66
C SER A 150 14.70 2.99 6.46
N TYR A 151 13.89 3.93 6.96
CA TYR A 151 14.30 5.11 7.72
C TYR A 151 15.17 6.12 6.94
N ASN A 152 15.27 6.02 5.63
CA ASN A 152 15.96 6.96 4.74
C ASN A 152 15.03 8.11 4.36
N TYR A 153 14.75 8.98 5.33
CA TYR A 153 13.73 10.03 5.19
C TYR A 153 14.10 11.13 4.21
N VAL A 154 15.38 11.40 4.01
CA VAL A 154 15.86 12.44 3.09
C VAL A 154 15.58 12.06 1.64
N GLU A 155 15.98 10.86 1.25
CA GLU A 155 15.75 10.28 -0.07
C GLU A 155 14.25 10.10 -0.34
N SER A 156 13.54 9.58 0.65
CA SER A 156 12.10 9.42 0.59
C SER A 156 11.38 10.74 0.33
N LYS A 157 11.72 11.78 1.11
CA LYS A 157 11.12 13.12 0.96
C LYS A 157 11.39 13.72 -0.41
N SER A 158 12.61 13.61 -0.91
CA SER A 158 12.98 14.12 -2.25
C SER A 158 12.13 13.49 -3.36
N LEU A 159 11.86 12.19 -3.27
CA LEU A 159 11.00 11.49 -4.24
C LEU A 159 9.53 11.90 -4.12
N TYR A 160 9.01 12.10 -2.91
CA TYR A 160 7.65 12.62 -2.74
C TYR A 160 7.51 14.05 -3.27
N GLU A 161 8.49 14.92 -3.03
CA GLU A 161 8.52 16.27 -3.58
C GLU A 161 8.56 16.24 -5.12
N ARG A 162 9.31 15.32 -5.69
CA ARG A 162 9.33 15.10 -7.13
C ARG A 162 7.97 14.71 -7.68
N ILE A 163 7.23 13.80 -7.00
CA ILE A 163 5.87 13.42 -7.40
C ILE A 163 4.94 14.63 -7.40
N LEU A 164 5.00 15.49 -6.37
CA LEU A 164 4.16 16.68 -6.30
C LEU A 164 4.47 17.69 -7.39
N ASN A 165 5.73 17.82 -7.78
CA ASN A 165 6.18 18.80 -8.77
C ASN A 165 5.93 18.33 -10.21
N GLU A 166 6.19 17.06 -10.50
CA GLU A 166 6.11 16.51 -11.85
C GLU A 166 4.75 15.89 -12.17
N PHE A 167 4.03 15.38 -11.14
CA PHE A 167 2.77 14.64 -11.31
C PHE A 167 1.68 15.09 -10.30
N PRO A 168 1.34 16.41 -10.25
CA PRO A 168 0.44 16.96 -9.22
C PRO A 168 -0.98 16.37 -9.28
N ASP A 169 -1.41 15.92 -10.46
CA ASP A 169 -2.75 15.34 -10.69
C ASP A 169 -2.79 13.81 -10.50
N ASP A 170 -1.65 13.17 -10.21
CA ASP A 170 -1.60 11.73 -9.97
C ASP A 170 -2.31 11.37 -8.65
N PRO A 171 -3.05 10.24 -8.59
CA PRO A 171 -3.69 9.77 -7.36
C PRO A 171 -2.74 9.59 -6.17
N LYS A 172 -1.42 9.45 -6.41
CA LYS A 172 -0.40 9.34 -5.37
C LYS A 172 0.08 10.68 -4.81
N ALA A 173 -0.21 11.81 -5.47
CA ALA A 173 0.24 13.13 -5.04
C ALA A 173 -0.26 13.46 -3.62
N SER A 174 -1.54 13.23 -3.31
CA SER A 174 -2.08 13.48 -1.96
C SER A 174 -1.39 12.63 -0.89
N ALA A 175 -1.09 11.36 -1.19
CA ALA A 175 -0.38 10.48 -0.27
C ALA A 175 1.09 10.93 -0.08
N ALA A 176 1.75 11.38 -1.15
CA ALA A 176 3.10 11.93 -1.10
C ALA A 176 3.15 13.20 -0.24
N GLN A 177 2.18 14.10 -0.39
CA GLN A 177 2.04 15.30 0.45
C GLN A 177 1.91 14.93 1.93
N TYR A 178 1.06 13.97 2.26
CA TYR A 178 0.91 13.49 3.64
C TYR A 178 2.23 12.95 4.21
N ARG A 179 2.99 12.19 3.42
CA ARG A 179 4.30 11.66 3.84
C ARG A 179 5.33 12.75 4.09
N ILE A 180 5.39 13.77 3.23
CA ILE A 180 6.27 14.93 3.44
C ILE A 180 5.94 15.61 4.77
N GLU A 181 4.66 15.88 5.05
CA GLU A 181 4.23 16.47 6.30
C GLU A 181 4.63 15.61 7.51
N THR A 182 4.45 14.29 7.41
CA THR A 182 4.84 13.34 8.46
C THR A 182 6.34 13.38 8.72
N ILE A 183 7.18 13.41 7.67
CA ILE A 183 8.65 13.50 7.79
C ILE A 183 9.05 14.85 8.42
N ASN A 184 8.47 15.93 7.94
CA ASN A 184 8.76 17.28 8.47
C ASN A 184 8.38 17.40 9.96
N GLN A 185 7.27 16.78 10.34
CA GLN A 185 6.82 16.79 11.72
C GLN A 185 7.76 15.98 12.62
N ARG A 186 8.15 14.77 12.20
CA ARG A 186 9.14 13.96 12.90
C ARG A 186 10.44 14.73 13.13
N SER A 187 10.94 15.40 12.10
CA SER A 187 12.14 16.24 12.21
C SER A 187 11.99 17.38 13.23
N ARG A 188 10.80 18.01 13.28
CA ARG A 188 10.50 19.04 14.30
C ARG A 188 10.45 18.43 15.71
N GLU A 189 9.81 17.29 15.87
CA GLU A 189 9.73 16.58 17.16
C GLU A 189 11.12 16.19 17.67
N GLU A 190 11.96 15.62 16.81
CA GLU A 190 13.34 15.27 17.17
C GLU A 190 14.15 16.48 17.61
N LYS A 191 14.00 17.61 16.91
CA LYS A 191 14.66 18.86 17.28
C LYS A 191 14.17 19.40 18.61
N LEU A 192 12.87 19.35 18.89
CA LEU A 192 12.29 19.79 20.16
C LEU A 192 12.75 18.92 21.32
N LEU A 193 12.78 17.59 21.14
CA LEU A 193 13.28 16.65 22.14
C LEU A 193 14.77 16.90 22.45
N TYR A 194 15.57 17.19 21.41
CA TYR A 194 16.97 17.58 21.60
C TYR A 194 17.10 18.84 22.45
N LEU A 195 16.34 19.90 22.11
CA LEU A 195 16.36 21.17 22.86
C LEU A 195 15.88 21.00 24.30
N LEU A 196 14.84 20.21 24.52
CA LEU A 196 14.32 19.89 25.85
C LEU A 196 15.36 19.17 26.71
N ARG A 197 16.05 18.19 26.13
CA ARG A 197 17.14 17.46 26.80
C ARG A 197 18.29 18.41 27.18
N GLU A 198 18.75 19.24 26.25
CA GLU A 198 19.86 20.19 26.48
C GLU A 198 19.50 21.20 27.57
N THR A 199 18.27 21.73 27.54
CA THR A 199 17.76 22.64 28.62
C THR A 199 17.70 21.92 29.96
N GLY A 200 17.29 20.63 29.98
CA GLY A 200 17.27 19.83 31.21
C GLY A 200 18.67 19.57 31.76
N GLU A 201 19.63 19.29 30.91
CA GLU A 201 21.05 19.10 31.31
C GLU A 201 21.67 20.41 31.85
N GLU A 202 21.39 21.57 31.21
CA GLU A 202 21.78 22.90 31.75
C GLU A 202 21.16 23.18 33.12
N TYR A 203 19.88 22.89 33.29
CA TYR A 203 19.19 23.07 34.58
C TYR A 203 19.83 22.22 35.69
N LEU A 204 20.09 20.92 35.41
CA LEU A 204 20.73 20.02 36.36
C LEU A 204 22.15 20.51 36.74
N SER A 205 22.93 20.91 35.73
CA SER A 205 24.28 21.45 35.93
C SER A 205 24.27 22.69 36.78
N ALA A 206 23.34 23.62 36.51
CA ALA A 206 23.17 24.85 37.30
C ALA A 206 22.74 24.54 38.74
N LYS A 207 21.86 23.58 38.95
CA LYS A 207 21.43 23.10 40.26
C LYS A 207 22.58 22.48 41.06
N GLU A 208 23.36 21.61 40.44
CA GLU A 208 24.54 20.98 41.08
C GLU A 208 25.64 22.01 41.42
N ALA A 209 25.85 23.02 40.55
CA ALA A 209 26.76 24.11 40.81
C ALA A 209 26.30 24.94 42.02
N TYR A 210 24.98 25.18 42.10
CA TYR A 210 24.37 25.88 43.24
C TYR A 210 24.53 25.09 44.54
N GLU A 211 24.25 23.79 44.56
CA GLU A 211 24.40 22.93 45.73
C GLU A 211 25.85 22.88 46.21
N ARG A 212 26.79 22.82 45.25
CA ARG A 212 28.24 22.90 45.56
C ARG A 212 28.64 24.24 46.16
N GLN A 213 28.14 25.35 45.61
CA GLN A 213 28.37 26.68 46.17
C GLN A 213 27.78 26.83 47.57
N LEU A 214 26.55 26.36 47.82
CA LEU A 214 25.93 26.35 49.14
C LEU A 214 26.80 25.62 50.19
N LYS A 215 27.40 24.49 49.82
CA LYS A 215 28.33 23.77 50.69
C LYS A 215 29.63 24.52 50.98
N LEU A 216 30.15 25.26 50.00
CA LEU A 216 31.35 26.07 50.14
C LEU A 216 31.13 27.37 50.93
N TYR A 217 29.93 27.96 50.83
CA TYR A 217 29.59 29.26 51.40
C TYR A 217 28.90 29.21 52.78
N SER A 218 28.87 28.04 53.43
CA SER A 218 28.37 27.93 54.80
C SER A 218 29.12 28.81 55.81
N SER A 219 30.20 29.48 55.39
CA SER A 219 30.99 30.43 56.19
C SER A 219 30.92 31.90 55.72
N GLU A 220 30.23 32.23 54.62
CA GLU A 220 30.08 33.64 54.14
C GLU A 220 28.85 34.31 54.66
N THR A 221 28.89 35.64 54.79
CA THR A 221 27.82 36.47 55.38
C THR A 221 26.46 36.24 54.72
N ALA A 222 25.42 36.20 55.53
CA ALA A 222 24.04 35.89 55.11
C ALA A 222 23.50 36.76 53.96
N GLU A 223 24.10 37.91 53.73
CA GLU A 223 23.69 38.88 52.71
C GLU A 223 24.22 38.51 51.29
N GLU A 224 25.41 37.97 51.17
CA GLU A 224 25.96 37.45 49.88
C GLU A 224 25.23 36.20 49.44
N ILE A 225 24.91 35.32 50.37
CA ILE A 225 24.13 34.11 50.14
C ILE A 225 22.74 34.47 49.61
N ARG A 226 22.10 35.52 50.21
CA ARG A 226 20.78 35.97 49.80
C ARG A 226 20.76 36.53 48.37
N LYS A 227 21.77 37.31 47.96
CA LYS A 227 21.91 37.85 46.60
C LYS A 227 22.13 36.71 45.57
N LYS A 228 22.97 35.75 45.89
CA LYS A 228 23.21 34.57 45.02
C LYS A 228 21.94 33.69 44.90
N LEU A 229 21.21 33.51 46.00
CA LEU A 229 19.96 32.79 46.03
C LEU A 229 18.90 33.41 45.08
N ILE A 230 18.75 34.73 45.15
CA ILE A 230 17.81 35.47 44.31
C ILE A 230 18.17 35.33 42.83
N ASN A 231 19.45 35.44 42.49
CA ASN A 231 19.90 35.30 41.09
C ASN A 231 19.69 33.89 40.52
N LEU A 232 19.89 32.90 41.34
CA LEU A 232 19.66 31.49 40.94
C LEU A 232 18.18 31.13 40.87
N GLN A 233 17.36 31.68 41.76
CA GLN A 233 15.90 31.53 41.67
C GLN A 233 15.35 32.18 40.39
N GLU A 234 15.90 33.33 40.00
CA GLU A 234 15.51 34.01 38.78
C GLU A 234 15.92 33.22 37.52
N ARG A 235 17.13 32.60 37.53
CA ARG A 235 17.58 31.73 36.45
C ARG A 235 16.78 30.43 36.36
N ASN A 236 16.45 29.80 37.48
CA ASN A 236 15.56 28.65 37.52
C ASN A 236 14.17 28.99 36.94
N LYS A 237 13.61 30.17 37.35
CA LYS A 237 12.34 30.64 36.80
C LYS A 237 12.38 30.84 35.26
N GLN A 238 13.51 31.35 34.74
CA GLN A 238 13.70 31.50 33.30
C GLN A 238 13.80 30.15 32.60
N LEU A 239 14.48 29.15 33.18
CA LEU A 239 14.58 27.81 32.64
C LEU A 239 13.22 27.07 32.68
N GLU A 240 12.48 27.21 33.78
CA GLU A 240 11.12 26.68 33.91
C GLU A 240 10.16 27.31 32.90
N SER A 241 10.31 28.63 32.65
CA SER A 241 9.53 29.30 31.59
C SER A 241 9.83 28.77 30.21
N LYS A 242 11.11 28.57 29.88
CA LYS A 242 11.50 27.95 28.59
C LYS A 242 11.01 26.51 28.45
N LEU A 243 11.10 25.73 29.52
CA LEU A 243 10.59 24.37 29.56
C LEU A 243 9.09 24.35 29.27
N SER A 244 8.32 25.19 29.97
CA SER A 244 6.89 25.34 29.75
C SER A 244 6.55 25.79 28.32
N GLU A 245 7.35 26.69 27.75
CA GLU A 245 7.18 27.13 26.35
C GLU A 245 7.40 25.99 25.37
N TYR A 246 8.45 25.18 25.55
CA TYR A 246 8.70 24.00 24.70
C TYR A 246 7.62 22.94 24.87
N GLU A 247 7.13 22.71 26.09
CA GLU A 247 6.01 21.78 26.33
C GLU A 247 4.73 22.24 25.62
N GLN A 248 4.43 23.56 25.66
CA GLN A 248 3.27 24.12 24.95
C GLN A 248 3.43 24.01 23.43
N GLN A 249 4.65 24.25 22.90
CA GLN A 249 4.93 24.08 21.48
C GLN A 249 4.75 22.61 21.05
N LEU A 250 5.21 21.67 21.85
CA LEU A 250 5.06 20.24 21.59
C LEU A 250 3.58 19.82 21.62
N GLN A 251 2.81 20.31 22.60
CA GLN A 251 1.38 20.08 22.68
C GLN A 251 0.62 20.66 21.48
N SER A 252 0.96 21.89 21.08
CA SER A 252 0.37 22.53 19.89
C SER A 252 0.64 21.72 18.63
N GLN A 253 1.89 21.28 18.43
CA GLN A 253 2.26 20.46 17.28
C GLN A 253 1.57 19.10 17.28
N ASN A 254 1.47 18.46 18.44
CA ASN A 254 0.74 17.20 18.56
C ASN A 254 -0.76 17.36 18.21
N GLN A 255 -1.35 18.49 18.61
CA GLN A 255 -2.73 18.81 18.25
C GLN A 255 -2.91 19.08 16.74
N GLU A 256 -1.95 19.79 16.14
CA GLU A 256 -1.93 20.02 14.70
C GLU A 256 -1.80 18.70 13.92
N LYS A 257 -0.91 17.80 14.39
CA LYS A 257 -0.74 16.45 13.85
C LYS A 257 -2.06 15.66 13.87
N LEU A 258 -2.72 15.66 15.03
CA LEU A 258 -3.98 14.96 15.18
C LEU A 258 -5.06 15.52 14.23
N ASN A 259 -5.11 16.85 14.09
CA ASN A 259 -6.05 17.51 13.20
C ASN A 259 -5.72 17.21 11.73
N MET A 260 -4.44 17.22 11.38
CA MET A 260 -3.96 16.89 10.04
C MET A 260 -4.25 15.42 9.72
N GLN A 261 -3.98 14.52 10.65
CA GLN A 261 -4.28 13.09 10.49
C GLN A 261 -5.77 12.87 10.22
N LYS A 262 -6.67 13.50 11.00
CA LYS A 262 -8.11 13.43 10.75
C LYS A 262 -8.52 13.98 9.38
N LYS A 263 -7.88 15.08 8.95
CA LYS A 263 -8.11 15.66 7.63
C LYS A 263 -7.69 14.69 6.52
N TYR A 264 -6.51 14.10 6.65
CA TYR A 264 -6.03 13.13 5.64
C TYR A 264 -6.80 11.82 5.66
N GLU A 265 -7.21 11.31 6.83
CA GLU A 265 -8.13 10.16 6.90
C GLU A 265 -9.45 10.42 6.13
N SER A 266 -9.99 11.64 6.25
CA SER A 266 -11.19 12.02 5.48
C SER A 266 -10.90 12.12 3.97
N VAL A 267 -9.74 12.63 3.58
CA VAL A 267 -9.31 12.71 2.17
C VAL A 267 -9.05 11.31 1.60
N ILE A 268 -8.35 10.46 2.35
CA ILE A 268 -8.11 9.07 1.96
C ILE A 268 -9.44 8.35 1.73
N LYS A 269 -10.38 8.49 2.67
CA LYS A 269 -11.71 7.89 2.53
C LYS A 269 -12.48 8.39 1.30
N ASN A 270 -12.37 9.68 0.99
CA ASN A 270 -12.97 10.25 -0.22
C ASN A 270 -12.28 9.72 -1.48
N LEU A 271 -10.92 9.69 -1.49
CA LEU A 271 -10.15 9.13 -2.60
C LEU A 271 -10.38 7.63 -2.79
N GLU A 272 -10.54 6.87 -1.71
CA GLU A 272 -10.93 5.45 -1.80
C GLU A 272 -12.30 5.30 -2.47
N ASN A 273 -13.26 6.17 -2.14
CA ASN A 273 -14.57 6.21 -2.79
C ASN A 273 -14.46 6.63 -4.26
N ASP A 274 -13.64 7.65 -4.57
CA ASP A 274 -13.40 8.11 -5.94
C ASP A 274 -12.66 7.04 -6.76
N VAL A 275 -11.64 6.41 -6.21
CA VAL A 275 -10.92 5.27 -6.82
C VAL A 275 -11.87 4.10 -7.03
N LYS A 276 -12.79 3.84 -6.09
CA LYS A 276 -13.81 2.81 -6.27
C LYS A 276 -14.75 3.14 -7.44
N SER A 277 -15.20 4.39 -7.53
CA SER A 277 -16.06 4.84 -8.64
C SER A 277 -15.34 4.85 -10.00
N ILE A 278 -14.05 5.25 -10.03
CA ILE A 278 -13.21 5.22 -11.24
C ILE A 278 -12.90 3.77 -11.65
N LYS A 279 -12.61 2.89 -10.69
CA LYS A 279 -12.44 1.45 -10.95
C LYS A 279 -13.71 0.80 -11.45
N GLU A 280 -14.87 1.15 -10.90
CA GLU A 280 -16.14 0.66 -11.38
C GLU A 280 -16.39 1.09 -12.84
N ASN A 281 -16.00 2.32 -13.22
CA ASN A 281 -16.12 2.82 -14.59
C ASN A 281 -15.08 2.23 -15.54
N GLN A 282 -13.80 2.12 -15.13
CA GLN A 282 -12.75 1.51 -15.95
C GLN A 282 -12.94 -0.01 -16.08
N ASN A 283 -13.35 -0.67 -15.01
CA ASN A 283 -13.70 -2.09 -15.05
C ASN A 283 -14.94 -2.34 -15.91
N ALA A 284 -15.92 -1.44 -15.92
CA ALA A 284 -17.10 -1.56 -16.79
C ALA A 284 -16.70 -1.54 -18.27
N GLU A 285 -15.76 -0.70 -18.68
CA GLU A 285 -15.27 -0.66 -20.07
C GLU A 285 -14.41 -1.88 -20.41
N PHE A 286 -13.52 -2.27 -19.50
CA PHE A 286 -12.68 -3.47 -19.65
C PHE A 286 -13.52 -4.76 -19.65
N ILE A 287 -14.55 -4.83 -18.77
CA ILE A 287 -15.52 -5.93 -18.77
C ILE A 287 -16.34 -5.93 -20.05
N ARG A 288 -16.69 -4.77 -20.59
CA ARG A 288 -17.38 -4.68 -21.87
C ARG A 288 -16.53 -5.28 -22.99
N GLN A 289 -15.22 -4.94 -23.04
CA GLN A 289 -14.28 -5.48 -24.01
C GLN A 289 -14.04 -6.99 -23.81
N LEU A 290 -13.96 -7.48 -22.56
CA LEU A 290 -13.85 -8.92 -22.27
C LEU A 290 -15.13 -9.68 -22.62
N LYS A 291 -16.31 -9.11 -22.36
CA LYS A 291 -17.59 -9.69 -22.77
C LYS A 291 -17.71 -9.74 -24.27
N GLU A 292 -17.23 -8.74 -24.98
CA GLU A 292 -17.22 -8.67 -26.44
C GLU A 292 -16.28 -9.71 -27.05
N LYS A 293 -15.05 -9.86 -26.47
CA LYS A 293 -14.12 -10.93 -26.85
C LYS A 293 -14.66 -12.33 -26.51
N ALA A 294 -15.26 -12.50 -25.33
CA ALA A 294 -15.89 -13.77 -24.95
C ALA A 294 -17.06 -14.13 -25.87
N SER A 295 -17.90 -13.13 -26.24
CA SER A 295 -18.98 -13.32 -27.22
C SER A 295 -18.46 -13.68 -28.60
N GLN A 296 -17.39 -13.05 -29.07
CA GLN A 296 -16.73 -13.40 -30.35
C GLN A 296 -16.15 -14.82 -30.30
N THR A 297 -15.53 -15.20 -29.18
CA THR A 297 -15.00 -16.57 -29.00
C THR A 297 -16.12 -17.60 -28.96
N GLN A 298 -17.23 -17.27 -28.28
CA GLN A 298 -18.44 -18.13 -28.28
C GLN A 298 -19.01 -18.31 -29.69
N GLN A 299 -19.14 -17.20 -30.45
CA GLN A 299 -19.61 -17.27 -31.84
C GLN A 299 -18.69 -18.08 -32.77
N LEU A 300 -17.39 -18.03 -32.51
CA LEU A 300 -16.40 -18.86 -33.25
C LEU A 300 -16.52 -20.35 -32.87
N LEU A 301 -16.79 -20.64 -31.58
CA LEU A 301 -17.05 -22.00 -31.11
C LEU A 301 -18.34 -22.56 -31.70
N ASP A 302 -19.41 -21.75 -31.65
CA ASP A 302 -20.72 -22.13 -32.20
C ASP A 302 -20.66 -22.37 -33.73
N LYS A 303 -19.87 -21.56 -34.45
CA LYS A 303 -19.58 -21.78 -35.88
C LYS A 303 -18.78 -23.06 -36.14
N LYS A 304 -17.88 -23.43 -35.24
CA LYS A 304 -17.06 -24.65 -35.38
C LYS A 304 -17.86 -25.90 -35.06
N THR A 305 -18.79 -25.82 -34.09
CA THR A 305 -19.73 -26.91 -33.73
C THR A 305 -20.84 -27.12 -34.76
N GLN A 306 -21.13 -26.10 -35.60
CA GLN A 306 -22.10 -26.23 -36.70
C GLN A 306 -21.44 -26.74 -38.01
N ALA A 307 -20.11 -26.83 -38.06
CA ALA A 307 -19.34 -27.26 -39.20
C ALA A 307 -18.82 -28.73 -39.09
N GLU A 308 -19.03 -29.35 -37.94
CA GLU A 308 -18.90 -30.80 -37.69
C GLU A 308 -20.31 -31.44 -37.66
#